data_d60509ae6379a7ef4139be073fd9c60e
#
_entry.id   d60509ae6379a7ef4139be073fd9c60e
#
_cell.length_a   1.000
_cell.length_b   1.000
_cell.length_c   1.000
_cell.angle_alpha   90.00
_cell.angle_beta   90.00
_cell.angle_gamma   90.00
#
_symmetry.space_group_name_H-M   'P 1'
#
loop_
_entity.id
_entity.type
_entity.pdbx_description
1 polymer ?
#
loop_
_entity_poly.entity_id
_entity_poly.type
_entity_poly.pdbx_seq_one_letter_code
_entity_poly.pdbx_strand_id
1 'polypeptide(L)'
;THFHFIESLFPLGSYTKPEIRSLALKYNLPVADKADSQDFYCGDYNDILKFEPKPGKIVDKTGKVLGEHQGVWNYTIGKRKGLTGGGSERPLYVVKIDVKNNQIIAGYKEDLFSSELVADKVNWCSVSKPENEIKCLVKIRRQHIPASAAVKPLEDGKVKITFDEPQMSVTAGQSAVFYDGDIVLGGGIIQ
;
A
#
# COMPACT_ATOMS: atom_id res chain seq x y z
N THR A 1 -5.64 -14.10 14.40
CA THR A 1 -4.99 -14.31 15.71
C THR A 1 -4.05 -15.50 15.62
N HIS A 2 -3.06 -15.57 16.46
CA HIS A 2 -2.03 -16.63 16.52
C HIS A 2 -2.63 -18.05 16.51
N PHE A 3 -3.74 -18.24 17.21
CA PHE A 3 -4.50 -19.49 17.29
C PHE A 3 -4.98 -20.00 15.92
N HIS A 4 -5.42 -19.12 15.05
CA HIS A 4 -5.97 -19.52 13.75
C HIS A 4 -4.90 -20.05 12.79
N PHE A 5 -3.66 -19.56 12.91
CA PHE A 5 -2.56 -20.05 12.07
C PHE A 5 -2.06 -21.43 12.47
N ILE A 6 -2.08 -21.77 13.78
CA ILE A 6 -1.64 -23.08 14.26
C ILE A 6 -2.56 -24.20 13.77
N GLU A 7 -3.86 -23.91 13.59
CA GLU A 7 -4.86 -24.87 13.13
C GLU A 7 -5.09 -24.82 11.61
N SER A 8 -4.41 -23.91 10.89
CA SER A 8 -4.60 -23.75 9.45
C SER A 8 -3.56 -24.53 8.67
N LEU A 9 -4.04 -25.27 7.65
CA LEU A 9 -3.19 -25.98 6.71
C LEU A 9 -3.17 -25.20 5.38
N PHE A 10 -1.99 -25.06 4.79
CA PHE A 10 -1.76 -24.46 3.48
C PHE A 10 -1.19 -25.50 2.50
N PRO A 11 -1.98 -26.50 2.05
CA PRO A 11 -1.48 -27.64 1.28
C PRO A 11 -0.78 -27.26 -0.03
N LEU A 12 -1.12 -26.11 -0.59
CA LEU A 12 -0.55 -25.60 -1.84
C LEU A 12 0.52 -24.54 -1.63
N GLY A 13 0.93 -24.27 -0.40
CA GLY A 13 1.86 -23.18 -0.07
C GLY A 13 3.26 -23.33 -0.66
N SER A 14 3.69 -24.55 -0.96
CA SER A 14 4.98 -24.84 -1.57
C SER A 14 4.95 -24.90 -3.11
N TYR A 15 3.78 -24.74 -3.72
CA TYR A 15 3.62 -24.81 -5.18
C TYR A 15 3.49 -23.43 -5.80
N THR A 16 4.09 -23.26 -6.96
CA THR A 16 3.85 -22.09 -7.82
C THR A 16 2.50 -22.21 -8.55
N LYS A 17 1.96 -21.11 -9.03
CA LYS A 17 0.69 -21.09 -9.75
C LYS A 17 0.67 -21.99 -11.00
N PRO A 18 1.72 -22.04 -11.85
CA PRO A 18 1.81 -22.97 -12.96
C PRO A 18 1.75 -24.44 -12.52
N GLU A 19 2.42 -24.80 -11.43
CA GLU A 19 2.39 -26.16 -10.88
C GLU A 19 1.00 -26.54 -10.39
N ILE A 20 0.31 -25.62 -9.72
CA ILE A 20 -1.08 -25.83 -9.28
C ILE A 20 -2.00 -26.05 -10.48
N ARG A 21 -1.84 -25.30 -11.58
CA ARG A 21 -2.61 -25.49 -12.82
C ARG A 21 -2.33 -26.86 -13.44
N SER A 22 -1.06 -27.28 -13.47
CA SER A 22 -0.66 -28.59 -13.96
C SER A 22 -1.29 -29.73 -13.14
N LEU A 23 -1.34 -29.57 -11.81
CA LEU A 23 -2.04 -30.52 -10.93
C LEU A 23 -3.54 -30.53 -11.19
N ALA A 24 -4.16 -29.37 -11.36
CA ALA A 24 -5.58 -29.27 -11.68
C ALA A 24 -5.94 -29.98 -13.00
N LEU A 25 -5.12 -29.84 -14.04
CA LEU A 25 -5.26 -30.57 -15.29
C LEU A 25 -5.07 -32.08 -15.10
N LYS A 26 -4.04 -32.50 -14.36
CA LYS A 26 -3.77 -33.90 -14.05
C LYS A 26 -4.94 -34.59 -13.37
N TYR A 27 -5.65 -33.88 -12.49
CA TYR A 27 -6.81 -34.38 -11.76
C TYR A 27 -8.15 -34.06 -12.44
N ASN A 28 -8.14 -33.58 -13.69
CA ASN A 28 -9.31 -33.19 -14.46
C ASN A 28 -10.31 -32.27 -13.71
N LEU A 29 -9.75 -31.29 -12.98
CA LEU A 29 -10.57 -30.34 -12.24
C LEU A 29 -11.20 -29.31 -13.21
N PRO A 30 -12.50 -29.02 -13.12
CA PRO A 30 -13.19 -28.13 -14.06
C PRO A 30 -12.74 -26.68 -14.01
N VAL A 31 -11.89 -26.33 -13.03
CA VAL A 31 -11.34 -24.98 -12.82
C VAL A 31 -9.91 -24.82 -13.35
N ALA A 32 -9.33 -25.86 -13.96
CA ALA A 32 -7.94 -25.85 -14.41
C ALA A 32 -7.62 -24.70 -15.37
N ASP A 33 -8.53 -24.40 -16.31
CA ASP A 33 -8.39 -23.34 -17.32
C ASP A 33 -9.03 -22.01 -16.91
N LYS A 34 -9.60 -21.93 -15.71
CA LYS A 34 -10.24 -20.69 -15.24
C LYS A 34 -9.19 -19.60 -15.06
N ALA A 35 -9.44 -18.43 -15.66
CA ALA A 35 -8.63 -17.25 -15.45
C ALA A 35 -8.59 -16.85 -13.98
N ASP A 36 -7.44 -16.31 -13.52
CA ASP A 36 -7.34 -15.79 -12.17
C ASP A 36 -8.26 -14.58 -12.01
N SER A 37 -9.01 -14.53 -10.92
CA SER A 37 -9.75 -13.33 -10.54
C SER A 37 -8.73 -12.26 -10.10
N GLN A 38 -8.49 -11.27 -10.97
CA GLN A 38 -7.59 -10.18 -10.68
C GLN A 38 -8.30 -9.02 -10.02
N ASP A 39 -9.57 -8.81 -10.38
CA ASP A 39 -10.41 -7.80 -9.80
C ASP A 39 -11.84 -8.38 -9.68
N PHE A 40 -12.54 -8.02 -8.62
CA PHE A 40 -13.91 -8.48 -8.41
C PHE A 40 -14.94 -7.53 -9.06
N TYR A 41 -14.50 -6.39 -9.59
CA TYR A 41 -15.34 -5.44 -10.30
C TYR A 41 -14.63 -4.87 -11.53
N CYS A 42 -15.29 -5.00 -12.69
CA CYS A 42 -14.76 -4.54 -13.98
C CYS A 42 -15.26 -3.15 -14.40
N GLY A 43 -16.11 -2.51 -13.61
CA GLY A 43 -16.66 -1.18 -13.87
C GLY A 43 -15.91 -0.04 -13.17
N ASP A 44 -16.48 1.16 -13.20
CA ASP A 44 -15.97 2.28 -12.43
C ASP A 44 -16.34 2.12 -10.95
N TYR A 45 -15.37 2.21 -10.05
CA TYR A 45 -15.62 2.15 -8.61
C TYR A 45 -16.58 3.22 -8.11
N ASN A 46 -16.71 4.34 -8.82
CA ASN A 46 -17.70 5.38 -8.51
C ASN A 46 -19.13 4.85 -8.60
N ASP A 47 -19.41 3.86 -9.47
CA ASP A 47 -20.73 3.25 -9.60
C ASP A 47 -21.14 2.47 -8.35
N ILE A 48 -20.14 1.87 -7.66
CA ILE A 48 -20.36 1.13 -6.41
C ILE A 48 -20.43 2.10 -5.24
N LEU A 49 -19.50 3.06 -5.19
CA LEU A 49 -19.38 3.99 -4.07
C LEU A 49 -20.50 5.00 -4.02
N LYS A 50 -21.15 5.27 -5.18
CA LYS A 50 -22.25 6.23 -5.33
C LYS A 50 -21.93 7.59 -4.71
N PHE A 51 -20.67 8.01 -4.77
CA PHE A 51 -20.26 9.32 -4.29
C PHE A 51 -20.68 10.39 -5.27
N GLU A 52 -21.38 11.39 -4.77
CA GLU A 52 -21.63 12.60 -5.53
C GLU A 52 -20.32 13.33 -5.82
N PRO A 53 -20.13 13.84 -7.04
CA PRO A 53 -18.94 14.62 -7.38
C PRO A 53 -18.72 15.75 -6.37
N LYS A 54 -17.52 15.82 -5.84
CA LYS A 54 -17.10 16.89 -4.91
C LYS A 54 -15.88 17.60 -5.48
N PRO A 55 -16.10 18.59 -6.38
CA PRO A 55 -15.02 19.32 -7.01
C PRO A 55 -14.08 19.96 -5.98
N GLY A 56 -12.80 19.95 -6.28
CA GLY A 56 -11.77 20.55 -5.45
C GLY A 56 -10.54 20.91 -6.27
N LYS A 57 -9.57 21.57 -5.63
CA LYS A 57 -8.40 22.10 -6.32
C LYS A 57 -7.25 21.09 -6.35
N ILE A 58 -6.55 21.05 -7.47
CA ILE A 58 -5.23 20.45 -7.59
C ILE A 58 -4.23 21.60 -7.45
N VAL A 59 -3.36 21.53 -6.46
CA VAL A 59 -2.37 22.58 -6.17
C VAL A 59 -0.96 22.00 -6.18
N ASP A 60 0.05 22.82 -6.43
CA ASP A 60 1.43 22.45 -6.19
C ASP A 60 1.80 22.62 -4.70
N LYS A 61 3.05 22.29 -4.34
CA LYS A 61 3.57 22.40 -2.96
C LYS A 61 3.60 23.85 -2.43
N THR A 62 3.52 24.86 -3.31
CA THR A 62 3.48 26.27 -2.93
C THR A 62 2.05 26.79 -2.75
N GLY A 63 1.05 25.96 -3.10
CA GLY A 63 -0.36 26.34 -3.07
C GLY A 63 -0.87 26.94 -4.37
N LYS A 64 -0.06 27.02 -5.42
CA LYS A 64 -0.48 27.48 -6.75
C LYS A 64 -1.47 26.48 -7.35
N VAL A 65 -2.61 26.94 -7.80
CA VAL A 65 -3.64 26.11 -8.45
C VAL A 65 -3.15 25.68 -9.83
N LEU A 66 -3.17 24.37 -10.04
CA LEU A 66 -2.81 23.70 -11.30
C LEU A 66 -4.03 23.22 -12.08
N GLY A 67 -5.15 22.98 -11.40
CA GLY A 67 -6.38 22.47 -12.01
C GLY A 67 -7.42 22.12 -10.95
N GLU A 68 -8.43 21.35 -11.40
CA GLU A 68 -9.53 20.89 -10.56
C GLU A 68 -9.71 19.37 -10.68
N HIS A 69 -10.27 18.77 -9.64
CA HIS A 69 -10.66 17.34 -9.59
C HIS A 69 -12.14 17.21 -9.21
N GLN A 70 -12.74 16.05 -9.51
CA GLN A 70 -14.14 15.75 -9.20
C GLN A 70 -14.36 14.98 -7.89
N GLY A 71 -13.29 14.69 -7.17
CA GLY A 71 -13.31 13.99 -5.89
C GLY A 71 -11.93 13.43 -5.54
N VAL A 72 -11.50 13.61 -4.28
CA VAL A 72 -10.18 13.18 -3.81
C VAL A 72 -10.01 11.65 -3.84
N TRP A 73 -11.11 10.89 -3.76
CA TRP A 73 -11.12 9.42 -3.81
C TRP A 73 -10.70 8.85 -5.16
N ASN A 74 -10.71 9.65 -6.22
CA ASN A 74 -10.21 9.27 -7.54
C ASN A 74 -8.68 9.27 -7.63
N TYR A 75 -8.00 9.66 -6.56
CA TYR A 75 -6.55 9.84 -6.54
C TYR A 75 -5.90 8.93 -5.51
N THR A 76 -4.68 8.51 -5.82
CA THR A 76 -3.79 7.77 -4.92
C THR A 76 -2.41 8.39 -4.98
N ILE A 77 -1.64 8.30 -3.90
CA ILE A 77 -0.25 8.78 -3.86
C ILE A 77 0.55 8.11 -4.97
N GLY A 78 1.32 8.91 -5.72
CA GLY A 78 2.10 8.45 -6.86
C GLY A 78 1.34 8.37 -8.20
N LYS A 79 0.02 8.60 -8.21
CA LYS A 79 -0.77 8.65 -9.46
C LYS A 79 -0.33 9.85 -10.30
N ARG A 80 -0.10 9.61 -11.60
CA ARG A 80 0.29 10.63 -12.58
C ARG A 80 -0.89 11.10 -13.44
N LYS A 81 -1.82 10.18 -13.80
CA LYS A 81 -2.97 10.48 -14.67
C LYS A 81 -4.01 11.34 -13.94
N GLY A 82 -4.62 12.28 -14.65
CA GLY A 82 -5.68 13.13 -14.12
C GLY A 82 -5.18 14.38 -13.38
N LEU A 83 -3.88 14.64 -13.38
CA LEU A 83 -3.30 15.89 -12.95
C LEU A 83 -3.24 16.81 -14.18
N THR A 84 -4.29 17.60 -14.38
CA THR A 84 -4.33 18.64 -15.42
C THR A 84 -3.55 19.85 -14.94
N GLY A 85 -2.27 19.88 -15.22
CA GLY A 85 -1.40 21.03 -15.01
C GLY A 85 -0.74 21.35 -16.33
N GLY A 86 -1.43 22.09 -17.19
CA GLY A 86 -0.87 22.52 -18.47
C GLY A 86 0.42 23.31 -18.25
N GLY A 87 1.51 22.89 -18.91
CA GLY A 87 2.75 23.65 -19.00
C GLY A 87 3.89 23.25 -18.06
N SER A 88 3.76 22.17 -17.30
CA SER A 88 4.94 21.62 -16.61
C SER A 88 5.79 20.81 -17.58
N GLU A 89 7.07 21.18 -17.72
CA GLU A 89 8.05 20.44 -18.53
C GLU A 89 8.34 19.04 -17.97
N ARG A 90 8.05 18.81 -16.69
CA ARG A 90 8.30 17.57 -15.98
C ARG A 90 7.00 16.92 -15.52
N PRO A 91 6.92 15.58 -15.51
CA PRO A 91 5.73 14.87 -15.01
C PRO A 91 5.41 15.21 -13.56
N LEU A 92 4.13 15.50 -13.29
CA LEU A 92 3.59 15.70 -11.95
C LEU A 92 2.96 14.41 -11.41
N TYR A 93 3.03 14.27 -10.10
CA TYR A 93 2.51 13.13 -9.35
C TYR A 93 1.69 13.62 -8.16
N VAL A 94 0.71 12.84 -7.74
CA VAL A 94 0.01 13.07 -6.47
C VAL A 94 0.98 12.80 -5.32
N VAL A 95 1.34 13.83 -4.59
CA VAL A 95 2.25 13.74 -3.44
C VAL A 95 1.47 13.61 -2.14
N LYS A 96 0.34 14.33 -2.04
CA LYS A 96 -0.52 14.30 -0.85
C LYS A 96 -1.97 14.49 -1.24
N ILE A 97 -2.85 13.83 -0.49
CA ILE A 97 -4.31 14.01 -0.56
C ILE A 97 -4.75 14.70 0.73
N ASP A 98 -5.22 15.93 0.62
CA ASP A 98 -5.76 16.69 1.74
C ASP A 98 -7.28 16.59 1.74
N VAL A 99 -7.80 15.57 2.42
CA VAL A 99 -9.24 15.30 2.51
C VAL A 99 -9.98 16.43 3.23
N LYS A 100 -9.35 17.07 4.24
CA LYS A 100 -9.98 18.14 5.03
C LYS A 100 -10.27 19.37 4.18
N ASN A 101 -9.31 19.76 3.34
CA ASN A 101 -9.43 20.92 2.47
C ASN A 101 -9.93 20.56 1.08
N ASN A 102 -10.26 19.28 0.82
CA ASN A 102 -10.69 18.78 -0.48
C ASN A 102 -9.70 19.16 -1.59
N GLN A 103 -8.39 18.89 -1.36
CA GLN A 103 -7.31 19.26 -2.27
C GLN A 103 -6.41 18.08 -2.60
N ILE A 104 -5.89 18.08 -3.81
CA ILE A 104 -4.81 17.20 -4.25
C ILE A 104 -3.54 18.04 -4.36
N ILE A 105 -2.48 17.63 -3.68
CA ILE A 105 -1.18 18.28 -3.76
C ILE A 105 -0.34 17.50 -4.76
N ALA A 106 0.05 18.18 -5.84
CA ALA A 106 0.92 17.65 -6.88
C ALA A 106 2.36 18.10 -6.67
N GLY A 107 3.31 17.24 -7.05
CA GLY A 107 4.73 17.51 -6.99
C GLY A 107 5.49 16.65 -7.99
N TYR A 108 6.80 16.67 -7.89
CA TYR A 108 7.68 15.88 -8.74
C TYR A 108 7.96 14.50 -8.14
N LYS A 109 8.63 13.62 -8.89
CA LYS A 109 8.95 12.26 -8.47
C LYS A 109 9.76 12.23 -7.16
N GLU A 110 10.64 13.18 -6.98
CA GLU A 110 11.49 13.33 -5.80
C GLU A 110 10.68 13.57 -4.53
N ASP A 111 9.53 14.20 -4.65
CA ASP A 111 8.62 14.49 -3.54
C ASP A 111 7.83 13.27 -3.05
N LEU A 112 7.93 12.15 -3.76
CA LEU A 112 7.27 10.89 -3.38
C LEU A 112 8.07 10.07 -2.37
N PHE A 113 9.33 10.41 -2.14
CA PHE A 113 10.20 9.63 -1.28
C PHE A 113 10.07 10.05 0.18
N SER A 114 10.03 9.06 1.06
CA SER A 114 10.05 9.25 2.51
C SER A 114 10.99 8.24 3.17
N SER A 115 11.78 8.71 4.11
CA SER A 115 12.66 7.88 4.94
C SER A 115 11.93 7.33 6.16
N GLU A 116 10.74 7.87 6.49
CA GLU A 116 10.05 7.53 7.72
C GLU A 116 8.55 7.34 7.48
N LEU A 117 7.94 6.50 8.29
CA LEU A 117 6.50 6.39 8.43
C LEU A 117 6.11 5.94 9.84
N VAL A 118 4.86 6.16 10.19
CA VAL A 118 4.25 5.62 11.41
C VAL A 118 3.18 4.62 11.00
N ALA A 119 3.15 3.47 11.68
CA ALA A 119 2.05 2.51 11.54
C ALA A 119 1.34 2.34 12.89
N ASP A 120 0.02 2.18 12.82
CA ASP A 120 -0.82 1.85 13.98
C ASP A 120 -1.44 0.45 13.85
N LYS A 121 -2.25 0.07 14.85
CA LYS A 121 -2.92 -1.25 14.91
C LYS A 121 -1.95 -2.40 14.65
N VAL A 122 -0.77 -2.28 15.21
CA VAL A 122 0.31 -3.25 14.99
C VAL A 122 -0.05 -4.59 15.62
N ASN A 123 0.02 -5.64 14.80
CA ASN A 123 -0.10 -7.02 15.22
C ASN A 123 1.25 -7.73 15.06
N TRP A 124 1.77 -8.28 16.15
CA TRP A 124 2.98 -9.10 16.14
C TRP A 124 2.60 -10.57 15.99
N CYS A 125 3.19 -11.25 15.02
CA CYS A 125 2.79 -12.62 14.64
C CYS A 125 3.71 -13.69 15.21
N SER A 126 5.01 -13.60 14.92
CA SER A 126 6.00 -14.63 15.29
C SER A 126 6.91 -14.23 16.44
N VAL A 127 6.77 -13.00 16.93
CA VAL A 127 7.54 -12.47 18.07
C VAL A 127 6.61 -11.77 19.05
N SER A 128 7.01 -11.70 20.31
CA SER A 128 6.38 -10.81 21.27
C SER A 128 6.61 -9.34 20.86
N LYS A 129 5.74 -8.42 21.32
CA LYS A 129 5.96 -6.98 21.08
C LYS A 129 7.35 -6.59 21.56
N PRO A 130 8.23 -6.11 20.69
CA PRO A 130 9.55 -5.66 21.10
C PRO A 130 9.45 -4.47 22.06
N GLU A 131 10.34 -4.44 23.05
CA GLU A 131 10.47 -3.29 23.97
C GLU A 131 11.36 -2.19 23.38
N ASN A 132 12.30 -2.59 22.53
CA ASN A 132 13.27 -1.70 21.88
C ASN A 132 13.12 -1.73 20.38
N GLU A 133 13.85 -0.86 19.72
CA GLU A 133 13.98 -0.82 18.27
C GLU A 133 14.57 -2.12 17.74
N ILE A 134 13.99 -2.64 16.67
CA ILE A 134 14.48 -3.81 15.94
C ILE A 134 14.79 -3.44 14.49
N LYS A 135 15.85 -4.05 13.92
CA LYS A 135 16.14 -3.99 12.49
C LYS A 135 15.51 -5.16 11.78
N CYS A 136 14.79 -4.87 10.70
CA CYS A 136 14.11 -5.89 9.91
C CYS A 136 13.87 -5.38 8.48
N LEU A 137 13.35 -6.24 7.61
CA LEU A 137 12.87 -5.83 6.29
C LEU A 137 11.41 -5.39 6.39
N VAL A 138 11.08 -4.26 5.76
CA VAL A 138 9.71 -3.72 5.78
C VAL A 138 9.16 -3.60 4.36
N LYS A 139 7.96 -4.12 4.14
CA LYS A 139 7.21 -4.06 2.89
C LYS A 139 5.97 -3.21 3.08
N ILE A 140 5.80 -2.18 2.26
CA ILE A 140 4.74 -1.16 2.41
C ILE A 140 3.60 -1.27 1.39
N ARG A 141 3.66 -2.23 0.48
CA ARG A 141 2.61 -2.57 -0.51
C ARG A 141 2.94 -3.88 -1.21
N ARG A 142 1.96 -4.49 -1.90
CA ARG A 142 2.10 -5.80 -2.55
C ARG A 142 3.32 -5.91 -3.49
N GLN A 143 3.58 -4.91 -4.32
CA GLN A 143 4.67 -4.93 -5.31
C GLN A 143 5.96 -4.27 -4.79
N HIS A 144 6.01 -3.88 -3.51
CA HIS A 144 7.21 -3.30 -2.92
C HIS A 144 8.25 -4.38 -2.65
N ILE A 145 9.50 -4.11 -3.02
CA ILE A 145 10.63 -4.94 -2.62
C ILE A 145 10.90 -4.60 -1.14
N PRO A 146 10.92 -5.58 -0.22
CA PRO A 146 11.18 -5.31 1.18
C PRO A 146 12.48 -4.52 1.36
N ALA A 147 12.43 -3.44 2.12
CA ALA A 147 13.57 -2.54 2.36
C ALA A 147 14.00 -2.62 3.82
N SER A 148 15.31 -2.52 4.05
CA SER A 148 15.88 -2.48 5.40
C SER A 148 15.42 -1.26 6.17
N ALA A 149 14.96 -1.46 7.40
CA ALA A 149 14.45 -0.41 8.26
C ALA A 149 14.62 -0.74 9.75
N ALA A 150 14.66 0.30 10.55
CA ALA A 150 14.51 0.24 11.99
C ALA A 150 13.03 0.43 12.35
N VAL A 151 12.47 -0.50 13.12
CA VAL A 151 11.10 -0.45 13.64
C VAL A 151 11.15 -0.22 15.13
N LYS A 152 10.75 0.98 15.55
CA LYS A 152 10.77 1.41 16.95
C LYS A 152 9.35 1.44 17.50
N PRO A 153 9.04 0.66 18.54
CA PRO A 153 7.78 0.76 19.24
C PRO A 153 7.58 2.16 19.83
N LEU A 154 6.37 2.68 19.72
CA LEU A 154 5.91 3.91 20.32
C LEU A 154 4.87 3.61 21.39
N GLU A 155 4.49 4.65 22.12
CA GLU A 155 3.31 4.63 22.96
C GLU A 155 2.05 4.37 22.12
N ASP A 156 0.94 3.98 22.73
CA ASP A 156 -0.35 3.71 22.09
C ASP A 156 -0.36 2.57 21.06
N GLY A 157 0.62 1.65 21.12
CA GLY A 157 0.65 0.48 20.24
C GLY A 157 1.05 0.78 18.79
N LYS A 158 1.55 1.98 18.53
CA LYS A 158 2.12 2.38 17.24
C LYS A 158 3.58 1.97 17.12
N VAL A 159 4.10 2.05 15.91
CA VAL A 159 5.53 1.93 15.63
C VAL A 159 5.97 3.05 14.68
N LYS A 160 7.17 3.56 14.90
CA LYS A 160 7.89 4.38 13.93
C LYS A 160 8.79 3.47 13.12
N ILE A 161 8.75 3.62 11.82
CA ILE A 161 9.60 2.88 10.87
C ILE A 161 10.51 3.90 10.21
N THR A 162 11.82 3.68 10.29
CA THR A 162 12.85 4.51 9.65
C THR A 162 13.63 3.63 8.68
N PHE A 163 13.54 3.91 7.40
CA PHE A 163 14.22 3.17 6.34
C PHE A 163 15.67 3.62 6.21
N ASP A 164 16.56 2.68 5.90
CA ASP A 164 17.95 2.99 5.59
C ASP A 164 18.04 3.82 4.30
N GLU A 165 17.17 3.55 3.31
CA GLU A 165 17.03 4.29 2.06
C GLU A 165 15.58 4.79 1.88
N PRO A 166 15.37 6.04 1.41
CA PRO A 166 14.02 6.57 1.24
C PRO A 166 13.15 5.71 0.33
N GLN A 167 11.91 5.46 0.73
CA GLN A 167 10.94 4.64 0.00
C GLN A 167 9.90 5.49 -0.72
N MET A 168 9.61 5.11 -1.98
CA MET A 168 8.71 5.85 -2.84
C MET A 168 7.24 5.55 -2.53
N SER A 169 6.41 6.59 -2.51
CA SER A 169 4.94 6.50 -2.41
C SER A 169 4.47 5.75 -1.16
N VAL A 170 5.00 6.12 -0.01
CA VAL A 170 4.43 5.73 1.28
C VAL A 170 2.99 6.24 1.35
N THR A 171 2.02 5.34 1.53
CA THR A 171 0.60 5.67 1.39
C THR A 171 -0.16 5.27 2.65
N ALA A 172 -0.81 6.24 3.27
CA ALA A 172 -1.70 6.01 4.41
C ALA A 172 -2.82 5.02 4.07
N GLY A 173 -3.19 4.18 5.02
CA GLY A 173 -4.18 3.12 4.85
C GLY A 173 -3.62 1.81 4.27
N GLN A 174 -2.40 1.80 3.72
CA GLN A 174 -1.73 0.57 3.31
C GLN A 174 -1.11 -0.14 4.52
N SER A 175 -0.80 -1.43 4.36
CA SER A 175 -0.12 -2.21 5.40
C SER A 175 1.39 -2.09 5.27
N ALA A 176 2.07 -1.84 6.40
CA ALA A 176 3.50 -2.07 6.55
C ALA A 176 3.68 -3.45 7.20
N VAL A 177 4.41 -4.37 6.55
CA VAL A 177 4.64 -5.73 7.02
C VAL A 177 6.13 -5.92 7.28
N PHE A 178 6.47 -6.48 8.44
CA PHE A 178 7.82 -6.64 8.96
C PHE A 178 8.27 -8.09 8.77
N TYR A 179 9.50 -8.27 8.27
CA TYR A 179 10.06 -9.58 7.94
C TYR A 179 11.46 -9.75 8.53
N ASP A 180 11.76 -10.98 8.94
CA ASP A 180 13.12 -11.49 9.15
C ASP A 180 13.31 -12.68 8.20
N GLY A 181 14.03 -12.47 7.11
CA GLY A 181 14.03 -13.42 5.99
C GLY A 181 12.63 -13.72 5.48
N ASP A 182 12.21 -14.98 5.55
CA ASP A 182 10.87 -15.45 5.16
C ASP A 182 9.84 -15.41 6.29
N ILE A 183 10.26 -15.02 7.50
CA ILE A 183 9.39 -14.99 8.68
C ILE A 183 8.69 -13.64 8.76
N VAL A 184 7.36 -13.66 8.85
CA VAL A 184 6.57 -12.46 9.13
C VAL A 184 6.63 -12.17 10.64
N LEU A 185 7.32 -11.11 11.03
CA LEU A 185 7.38 -10.67 12.43
C LEU A 185 6.07 -10.03 12.87
N GLY A 186 5.45 -9.27 12.00
CA GLY A 186 4.22 -8.54 12.27
C GLY A 186 3.91 -7.51 11.20
N GLY A 187 3.00 -6.59 11.51
CA GLY A 187 2.66 -5.48 10.62
C GLY A 187 1.61 -4.56 11.22
N GLY A 188 1.40 -3.43 10.57
CA GLY A 188 0.42 -2.41 10.97
C GLY A 188 -0.09 -1.60 9.79
N ILE A 189 -0.98 -0.66 10.04
CA ILE A 189 -1.57 0.23 9.03
C ILE A 189 -0.82 1.57 9.03
N ILE A 190 -0.32 1.97 7.88
CA ILE A 190 0.39 3.24 7.65
C ILE A 190 -0.57 4.41 7.89
N GLN A 191 -0.11 5.39 8.67
CA GLN A 191 -0.86 6.62 9.01
C GLN A 191 -0.65 7.75 8.02
#